data_083610d38c0ea53f69455e31cf3f9c20
#
_entry.id   083610d38c0ea53f69455e31cf3f9c20
#
_cell.length_a   1.000
_cell.length_b   1.000
_cell.length_c   1.000
_cell.angle_alpha   90.00
_cell.angle_beta   90.00
_cell.angle_gamma   90.00
#
_symmetry.space_group_name_H-M   'P 1'
#
loop_
_entity.id
_entity.type
_entity.pdbx_description
1 polymer ?
#
loop_
_entity_poly.entity_id
_entity_poly.type
_entity_poly.pdbx_seq_one_letter_code
_entity_poly.pdbx_strand_id
1 'polypeptide(L)'
;MCAYTISSIQQVGVGTSNFRQSWEWYIRMFGFDVKILEDDTVAERMLPYTGGKAQKRHACIAVNLQGGGGLEIWQYSERTPVPYGSAIAVGDTGIFAAKVKCRDVAGFHRELSSKYDRCSPVSQDPAGTPCFYVTDPFGNTFQIIERKDIFIEDHKLCGGIAGALVGVRDMERSVTFYREIMGYDKIIYDDTGTFGDWSVMPASGERYRRVLLGKSGMPDGAFSGLLGTNVIELVQPLERTPARRR
;
A
#
# COMPACT_ATOMS: atom_id res chain seq x y z
N MET A 1 -12.94 -0.49 -28.34
CA MET A 1 -12.83 -1.22 -27.06
C MET A 1 -11.36 -1.56 -26.84
N CYS A 2 -10.78 -1.20 -25.71
CA CYS A 2 -9.38 -1.56 -25.41
C CYS A 2 -9.26 -3.08 -25.31
N ALA A 3 -8.24 -3.63 -25.98
CA ALA A 3 -7.98 -5.08 -26.02
C ALA A 3 -7.19 -5.59 -24.80
N TYR A 4 -7.21 -4.88 -23.65
CA TYR A 4 -6.49 -5.28 -22.44
C TYR A 4 -7.40 -5.30 -21.21
N THR A 5 -7.07 -6.17 -20.28
CA THR A 5 -7.73 -6.26 -18.97
C THR A 5 -6.73 -5.92 -17.87
N ILE A 6 -7.11 -4.99 -16.99
CA ILE A 6 -6.38 -4.71 -15.76
C ILE A 6 -7.17 -5.33 -14.62
N SER A 7 -6.73 -6.49 -14.12
CA SER A 7 -7.48 -7.24 -13.14
C SER A 7 -7.35 -6.66 -11.74
N SER A 8 -6.12 -6.48 -11.24
CA SER A 8 -5.90 -6.15 -9.83
C SER A 8 -4.49 -5.59 -9.61
N ILE A 9 -4.18 -5.16 -8.37
CA ILE A 9 -2.82 -4.82 -7.94
C ILE A 9 -2.08 -6.13 -7.67
N GLN A 10 -1.03 -6.39 -8.43
CA GLN A 10 -0.20 -7.57 -8.23
C GLN A 10 0.69 -7.41 -6.98
N GLN A 11 1.31 -6.24 -6.80
CA GLN A 11 2.22 -5.95 -5.70
C GLN A 11 2.33 -4.46 -5.43
N VAL A 12 2.81 -4.14 -4.23
CA VAL A 12 3.28 -2.79 -3.87
C VAL A 12 4.75 -2.90 -3.48
N GLY A 13 5.59 -2.02 -4.07
CA GLY A 13 7.01 -1.96 -3.74
C GLY A 13 7.27 -1.29 -2.39
N VAL A 14 8.12 -1.90 -1.58
CA VAL A 14 8.59 -1.36 -0.30
C VAL A 14 10.11 -1.30 -0.29
N GLY A 15 10.65 -0.12 0.02
CA GLY A 15 12.09 0.08 0.15
C GLY A 15 12.60 -0.33 1.53
N THR A 16 13.79 -0.91 1.59
CA THR A 16 14.42 -1.29 2.86
C THR A 16 15.93 -1.08 2.82
N SER A 17 16.53 -0.88 3.99
CA SER A 17 17.98 -0.88 4.18
C SER A 17 18.52 -2.26 4.60
N ASN A 18 17.66 -3.20 4.95
CA ASN A 18 18.01 -4.57 5.31
C ASN A 18 16.94 -5.55 4.83
N PHE A 19 17.17 -6.15 3.67
CA PHE A 19 16.25 -7.04 3.00
C PHE A 19 15.78 -8.21 3.88
N ARG A 20 16.72 -8.95 4.49
CA ARG A 20 16.38 -10.12 5.29
C ARG A 20 15.51 -9.77 6.49
N GLN A 21 15.92 -8.78 7.27
CA GLN A 21 15.19 -8.32 8.43
C GLN A 21 13.78 -7.80 8.06
N SER A 22 13.68 -7.11 6.92
CA SER A 22 12.42 -6.60 6.40
C SER A 22 11.47 -7.74 6.05
N TRP A 23 11.93 -8.72 5.29
CA TRP A 23 11.07 -9.85 4.90
C TRP A 23 10.68 -10.71 6.10
N GLU A 24 11.58 -11.01 7.02
CA GLU A 24 11.26 -11.71 8.27
C GLU A 24 10.20 -10.95 9.09
N TRP A 25 10.24 -9.62 9.08
CA TRP A 25 9.24 -8.78 9.73
C TRP A 25 7.87 -8.93 9.05
N TYR A 26 7.80 -8.85 7.71
CA TYR A 26 6.53 -9.01 6.97
C TYR A 26 5.95 -10.42 7.06
N ILE A 27 6.79 -11.45 7.14
CA ILE A 27 6.34 -12.82 7.42
C ILE A 27 5.64 -12.87 8.78
N ARG A 28 6.30 -12.38 9.82
CA ARG A 28 5.78 -12.44 11.20
C ARG A 28 4.57 -11.57 11.44
N MET A 29 4.53 -10.37 10.84
CA MET A 29 3.49 -9.38 11.11
C MET A 29 2.28 -9.51 10.19
N PHE A 30 2.52 -9.80 8.91
CA PHE A 30 1.46 -9.81 7.90
C PHE A 30 1.27 -11.15 7.19
N GLY A 31 2.12 -12.15 7.47
CA GLY A 31 2.04 -13.46 6.84
C GLY A 31 2.42 -13.49 5.36
N PHE A 32 3.32 -12.60 4.88
CA PHE A 32 3.87 -12.64 3.52
C PHE A 32 4.99 -13.68 3.43
N ASP A 33 4.63 -14.95 3.57
CA ASP A 33 5.57 -16.08 3.74
C ASP A 33 5.81 -16.90 2.47
N VAL A 34 5.07 -16.65 1.41
CA VAL A 34 5.25 -17.35 0.13
C VAL A 34 6.06 -16.50 -0.83
N LYS A 35 7.27 -16.95 -1.12
CA LYS A 35 8.17 -16.32 -2.08
C LYS A 35 7.79 -16.73 -3.51
N ILE A 36 7.46 -15.73 -4.33
CA ILE A 36 7.20 -15.94 -5.76
C ILE A 36 8.49 -15.82 -6.57
N LEU A 37 9.30 -14.82 -6.24
CA LEU A 37 10.53 -14.47 -6.97
C LEU A 37 11.52 -13.86 -6.01
N GLU A 38 12.79 -14.19 -6.17
CA GLU A 38 13.92 -13.49 -5.54
C GLU A 38 15.00 -13.27 -6.59
N ASP A 39 15.56 -12.08 -6.61
CA ASP A 39 16.51 -11.65 -7.65
C ASP A 39 17.58 -10.73 -7.06
N ASP A 40 18.86 -11.06 -7.31
CA ASP A 40 20.03 -10.29 -6.90
C ASP A 40 20.83 -9.89 -8.14
N THR A 41 20.34 -8.87 -8.85
CA THR A 41 20.89 -8.41 -10.14
C THR A 41 21.05 -6.90 -10.22
N VAL A 42 21.61 -6.45 -11.33
CA VAL A 42 21.74 -5.02 -11.64
C VAL A 42 20.44 -4.48 -12.23
N ALA A 43 19.91 -3.41 -11.66
CA ALA A 43 18.70 -2.76 -12.10
C ALA A 43 18.96 -1.79 -13.27
N GLU A 44 19.26 -2.31 -14.44
CA GLU A 44 19.65 -1.52 -15.63
C GLU A 44 18.55 -0.57 -16.13
N ARG A 45 17.28 -0.92 -15.91
CA ARG A 45 16.13 -0.11 -16.34
C ARG A 45 15.77 1.03 -15.41
N MET A 46 16.44 1.12 -14.25
CA MET A 46 16.14 2.11 -13.20
C MET A 46 16.99 3.38 -13.32
N LEU A 47 17.78 3.54 -14.38
CA LEU A 47 18.70 4.66 -14.58
C LEU A 47 18.11 6.05 -14.30
N PRO A 48 16.86 6.38 -14.75
CA PRO A 48 16.25 7.69 -14.45
C PRO A 48 16.06 7.98 -12.95
N TYR A 49 16.00 6.91 -12.14
CA TYR A 49 15.76 6.98 -10.69
C TYR A 49 17.03 6.78 -9.85
N THR A 50 18.14 6.43 -10.49
CA THR A 50 19.42 6.14 -9.82
C THR A 50 20.55 7.09 -10.20
N GLY A 51 20.18 8.28 -10.71
CA GLY A 51 21.16 9.29 -11.16
C GLY A 51 21.97 8.88 -12.37
N GLY A 52 21.39 8.09 -13.29
CA GLY A 52 22.01 7.64 -14.53
C GLY A 52 23.00 6.49 -14.37
N LYS A 53 23.11 5.89 -13.18
CA LYS A 53 23.99 4.75 -12.91
C LYS A 53 23.17 3.50 -12.60
N ALA A 54 23.48 2.39 -13.29
CA ALA A 54 22.94 1.09 -12.92
C ALA A 54 23.38 0.73 -11.49
N GLN A 55 22.46 0.19 -10.70
CA GLN A 55 22.71 -0.17 -9.30
C GLN A 55 22.34 -1.63 -9.10
N LYS A 56 23.18 -2.37 -8.38
CA LYS A 56 22.84 -3.71 -7.93
C LYS A 56 21.72 -3.64 -6.88
N ARG A 57 20.78 -4.55 -6.99
CA ARG A 57 19.65 -4.66 -6.06
C ARG A 57 19.41 -6.09 -5.64
N HIS A 58 18.86 -6.24 -4.45
CA HIS A 58 18.22 -7.46 -4.00
C HIS A 58 16.71 -7.19 -3.90
N ALA A 59 15.91 -8.02 -4.55
CA ALA A 59 14.46 -7.88 -4.54
C ALA A 59 13.78 -9.23 -4.39
N CYS A 60 12.64 -9.24 -3.70
CA CYS A 60 11.79 -10.41 -3.53
C CYS A 60 10.33 -10.01 -3.70
N ILE A 61 9.57 -10.80 -4.44
CA ILE A 61 8.10 -10.73 -4.42
C ILE A 61 7.60 -11.81 -3.47
N ALA A 62 6.95 -11.37 -2.41
CA ALA A 62 6.34 -12.23 -1.41
C ALA A 62 4.82 -12.01 -1.36
N VAL A 63 4.06 -13.08 -1.23
CA VAL A 63 2.60 -13.05 -1.14
C VAL A 63 2.10 -13.74 0.12
N ASN A 64 0.86 -13.40 0.49
CA ASN A 64 0.09 -14.11 1.50
C ASN A 64 -1.05 -14.85 0.79
N LEU A 65 -1.07 -16.18 0.87
CA LEU A 65 -2.07 -17.01 0.16
C LEU A 65 -3.49 -16.86 0.70
N GLN A 66 -3.70 -16.20 1.84
CA GLN A 66 -5.05 -15.84 2.25
C GLN A 66 -5.71 -14.84 1.27
N GLY A 67 -4.95 -14.26 0.37
CA GLY A 67 -5.43 -13.50 -0.79
C GLY A 67 -5.17 -12.00 -0.70
N GLY A 68 -4.94 -11.42 -1.86
CA GLY A 68 -4.54 -10.03 -2.09
C GLY A 68 -3.24 -9.94 -2.88
N GLY A 69 -2.82 -8.73 -3.21
CA GLY A 69 -1.52 -8.49 -3.84
C GLY A 69 -0.35 -8.78 -2.92
N GLY A 70 0.85 -8.89 -3.50
CA GLY A 70 2.10 -9.12 -2.79
C GLY A 70 2.81 -7.84 -2.35
N LEU A 71 3.97 -8.05 -1.72
CA LEU A 71 4.99 -7.01 -1.51
C LEU A 71 6.18 -7.31 -2.41
N GLU A 72 6.68 -6.28 -3.10
CA GLU A 72 8.02 -6.30 -3.70
C GLU A 72 8.98 -5.62 -2.73
N ILE A 73 9.76 -6.43 -2.00
CA ILE A 73 10.73 -5.96 -1.02
C ILE A 73 12.02 -5.66 -1.76
N TRP A 74 12.49 -4.41 -1.71
CA TRP A 74 13.56 -3.89 -2.55
C TRP A 74 14.66 -3.22 -1.75
N GLN A 75 15.90 -3.66 -1.96
CA GLN A 75 17.11 -3.05 -1.40
C GLN A 75 18.15 -2.81 -2.49
N TYR A 76 18.68 -1.58 -2.62
CA TYR A 76 19.92 -1.37 -3.36
C TYR A 76 21.10 -1.86 -2.52
N SER A 77 21.95 -2.74 -3.10
CA SER A 77 23.06 -3.40 -2.38
C SER A 77 24.44 -2.79 -2.62
N GLU A 78 24.61 -1.99 -3.68
CA GLU A 78 25.89 -1.29 -3.99
C GLU A 78 26.00 0.09 -3.32
N ARG A 79 24.95 0.56 -2.69
CA ARG A 79 24.96 1.80 -1.90
C ARG A 79 24.14 1.62 -0.64
N THR A 80 24.44 2.39 0.40
CA THR A 80 23.56 2.46 1.57
C THR A 80 22.29 3.18 1.17
N PRO A 81 21.12 2.54 1.26
CA PRO A 81 19.85 3.23 1.06
C PRO A 81 19.71 4.37 2.06
N VAL A 82 19.37 5.55 1.58
CA VAL A 82 19.13 6.72 2.43
C VAL A 82 17.62 6.80 2.64
N PRO A 83 17.14 6.73 3.89
CA PRO A 83 15.73 6.92 4.18
C PRO A 83 15.32 8.34 3.79
N TYR A 84 14.04 8.53 3.48
CA TYR A 84 13.51 9.86 3.23
C TYR A 84 13.74 10.76 4.46
N GLY A 85 14.35 11.91 4.26
CA GLY A 85 14.88 12.75 5.35
C GLY A 85 13.83 13.41 6.26
N SER A 86 12.53 13.22 5.99
CA SER A 86 11.43 13.67 6.82
C SER A 86 10.33 12.61 6.85
N ALA A 87 9.50 12.64 7.90
CA ALA A 87 8.33 11.78 7.95
C ALA A 87 7.39 12.10 6.76
N ILE A 88 6.86 11.07 6.16
CA ILE A 88 5.95 11.17 5.03
C ILE A 88 4.61 11.71 5.51
N ALA A 89 4.20 12.85 5.00
CA ALA A 89 2.92 13.47 5.35
C ALA A 89 1.77 12.85 4.55
N VAL A 90 0.59 12.86 5.15
CA VAL A 90 -0.66 12.48 4.46
C VAL A 90 -0.79 13.26 3.15
N GLY A 91 -1.05 12.57 2.05
CA GLY A 91 -1.25 13.19 0.74
C GLY A 91 0.02 13.69 0.03
N ASP A 92 1.23 13.40 0.52
CA ASP A 92 2.44 13.61 -0.28
C ASP A 92 2.37 12.80 -1.57
N THR A 93 2.84 13.38 -2.68
CA THR A 93 2.63 12.85 -4.03
C THR A 93 3.21 11.44 -4.21
N GLY A 94 2.40 10.52 -4.67
CA GLY A 94 2.73 9.09 -4.86
C GLY A 94 2.09 8.20 -3.79
N ILE A 95 2.45 6.92 -3.79
CA ILE A 95 1.96 5.98 -2.77
C ILE A 95 2.62 6.33 -1.43
N PHE A 96 1.83 6.69 -0.44
CA PHE A 96 2.32 7.00 0.91
C PHE A 96 1.92 5.97 1.97
N ALA A 97 0.94 5.10 1.66
CA ALA A 97 0.62 3.92 2.45
C ALA A 97 0.04 2.81 1.56
N ALA A 98 0.27 1.55 1.91
CA ALA A 98 -0.38 0.41 1.30
C ALA A 98 -1.51 -0.09 2.19
N LYS A 99 -2.60 -0.61 1.60
CA LYS A 99 -3.70 -1.24 2.35
C LYS A 99 -3.46 -2.73 2.44
N VAL A 100 -3.51 -3.29 3.64
CA VAL A 100 -3.40 -4.74 3.92
C VAL A 100 -4.73 -5.25 4.43
N LYS A 101 -5.20 -6.36 3.87
CA LYS A 101 -6.43 -7.02 4.32
C LYS A 101 -6.28 -7.55 5.75
N CYS A 102 -7.36 -7.45 6.53
CA CYS A 102 -7.45 -8.07 7.83
C CYS A 102 -8.88 -8.56 8.07
N ARG A 103 -9.05 -9.74 8.65
CA ARG A 103 -10.38 -10.32 8.92
C ARG A 103 -10.98 -9.84 10.24
N ASP A 104 -10.12 -9.56 11.22
CA ASP A 104 -10.46 -9.02 12.55
C ASP A 104 -9.47 -7.94 12.92
N VAL A 105 -9.78 -6.71 12.54
CA VAL A 105 -8.91 -5.54 12.78
C VAL A 105 -8.67 -5.31 14.26
N ALA A 106 -9.71 -5.47 15.11
CA ALA A 106 -9.58 -5.24 16.55
C ALA A 106 -8.71 -6.33 17.22
N GLY A 107 -8.91 -7.60 16.83
CA GLY A 107 -8.09 -8.71 17.32
C GLY A 107 -6.64 -8.58 16.90
N PHE A 108 -6.40 -8.27 15.63
CA PHE A 108 -5.05 -8.10 15.12
C PHE A 108 -4.35 -6.88 15.74
N HIS A 109 -5.06 -5.77 15.93
CA HIS A 109 -4.52 -4.61 16.62
C HIS A 109 -4.04 -4.95 18.03
N ARG A 110 -4.86 -5.68 18.82
CA ARG A 110 -4.46 -6.11 20.19
C ARG A 110 -3.20 -6.98 20.14
N GLU A 111 -3.13 -7.92 19.20
CA GLU A 111 -1.96 -8.80 19.07
C GLU A 111 -0.71 -8.02 18.63
N LEU A 112 -0.83 -7.17 17.62
CA LEU A 112 0.29 -6.43 17.06
C LEU A 112 0.81 -5.37 18.04
N SER A 113 -0.07 -4.57 18.66
CA SER A 113 0.31 -3.49 19.57
C SER A 113 0.95 -4.00 20.86
N SER A 114 0.71 -5.26 21.24
CA SER A 114 1.41 -5.88 22.37
C SER A 114 2.89 -6.18 22.10
N LYS A 115 3.29 -6.23 20.84
CA LYS A 115 4.64 -6.61 20.37
C LYS A 115 5.36 -5.49 19.61
N TYR A 116 4.62 -4.45 19.19
CA TYR A 116 5.11 -3.41 18.32
C TYR A 116 4.41 -2.07 18.59
N ASP A 117 5.19 -1.03 18.84
CA ASP A 117 4.72 0.27 19.33
C ASP A 117 4.32 1.30 18.26
N ARG A 118 4.59 1.00 16.97
CA ARG A 118 4.28 1.92 15.87
C ARG A 118 2.93 1.64 15.22
N CYS A 119 1.91 1.45 16.05
CA CYS A 119 0.53 1.26 15.64
C CYS A 119 -0.33 2.46 16.04
N SER A 120 -1.21 2.92 15.15
CA SER A 120 -2.25 3.88 15.53
C SER A 120 -3.35 3.18 16.34
N PRO A 121 -4.19 3.90 17.09
CA PRO A 121 -5.45 3.35 17.58
C PRO A 121 -6.32 2.82 16.43
N VAL A 122 -7.22 1.88 16.73
CA VAL A 122 -8.25 1.45 15.78
C VAL A 122 -9.23 2.60 15.57
N SER A 123 -9.59 2.85 14.33
CA SER A 123 -10.50 3.89 13.85
C SER A 123 -11.39 3.36 12.72
N GLN A 124 -12.12 4.24 12.07
CA GLN A 124 -12.91 3.92 10.88
C GLN A 124 -12.51 4.87 9.75
N ASP A 125 -12.40 4.34 8.52
CA ASP A 125 -12.27 5.15 7.33
C ASP A 125 -13.60 5.89 7.01
N PRO A 126 -13.65 6.79 6.01
CA PRO A 126 -14.89 7.49 5.66
C PRO A 126 -16.07 6.59 5.28
N ALA A 127 -15.82 5.36 4.83
CA ALA A 127 -16.88 4.38 4.56
C ALA A 127 -17.36 3.65 5.84
N GLY A 128 -16.82 3.99 7.01
CA GLY A 128 -17.12 3.30 8.27
C GLY A 128 -16.39 1.96 8.43
N THR A 129 -15.41 1.65 7.58
CA THR A 129 -14.66 0.40 7.63
C THR A 129 -13.61 0.46 8.75
N PRO A 130 -13.58 -0.51 9.69
CA PRO A 130 -12.55 -0.56 10.72
C PRO A 130 -11.15 -0.63 10.12
N CYS A 131 -10.25 0.19 10.65
CA CYS A 131 -8.85 0.22 10.22
C CYS A 131 -7.91 0.75 11.30
N PHE A 132 -6.61 0.53 11.13
CA PHE A 132 -5.54 1.22 11.86
C PHE A 132 -4.30 1.31 10.98
N TYR A 133 -3.34 2.14 11.38
CA TYR A 133 -2.08 2.30 10.65
C TYR A 133 -0.92 1.71 11.43
N VAL A 134 0.03 1.14 10.71
CA VAL A 134 1.29 0.66 11.25
C VAL A 134 2.45 1.10 10.35
N THR A 135 3.54 1.57 10.97
CA THR A 135 4.77 1.92 10.25
C THR A 135 5.82 0.87 10.55
N ASP A 136 6.38 0.24 9.51
CA ASP A 136 7.42 -0.76 9.67
C ASP A 136 8.74 -0.18 10.21
N PRO A 137 9.76 -1.01 10.55
CA PRO A 137 11.05 -0.52 11.01
C PRO A 137 11.81 0.33 10.01
N PHE A 138 11.43 0.30 8.74
CA PHE A 138 12.10 1.00 7.63
C PHE A 138 11.38 2.26 7.17
N GLY A 139 10.24 2.59 7.79
CA GLY A 139 9.45 3.80 7.52
C GLY A 139 8.35 3.63 6.49
N ASN A 140 8.05 2.41 6.04
CA ASN A 140 6.91 2.16 5.17
C ASN A 140 5.62 2.10 6.01
N THR A 141 4.57 2.77 5.56
CA THR A 141 3.29 2.85 6.26
C THR A 141 2.26 1.92 5.61
N PHE A 142 1.52 1.21 6.44
CA PHE A 142 0.44 0.31 6.04
C PHE A 142 -0.85 0.69 6.76
N GLN A 143 -1.95 0.72 6.02
CA GLN A 143 -3.30 0.73 6.58
C GLN A 143 -3.79 -0.71 6.65
N ILE A 144 -4.06 -1.19 7.85
CA ILE A 144 -4.71 -2.47 8.08
C ILE A 144 -6.22 -2.20 8.02
N ILE A 145 -6.93 -2.85 7.09
CA ILE A 145 -8.34 -2.57 6.81
C ILE A 145 -9.17 -3.85 6.81
N GLU A 146 -10.37 -3.78 7.40
CA GLU A 146 -11.23 -4.96 7.46
C GLU A 146 -11.69 -5.39 6.06
N ARG A 147 -11.38 -6.65 5.72
CA ARG A 147 -11.79 -7.32 4.49
C ARG A 147 -11.99 -8.81 4.78
N LYS A 148 -13.10 -9.36 4.30
CA LYS A 148 -13.48 -10.76 4.56
C LYS A 148 -13.27 -11.69 3.37
N ASP A 149 -12.92 -11.13 2.20
CA ASP A 149 -12.61 -11.91 1.01
C ASP A 149 -11.27 -12.63 1.16
N ILE A 150 -11.26 -13.94 0.96
CA ILE A 150 -10.08 -14.81 1.06
C ILE A 150 -9.94 -15.67 -0.18
N PHE A 151 -8.72 -16.08 -0.49
CA PHE A 151 -8.42 -17.04 -1.56
C PHE A 151 -8.21 -18.44 -0.99
N ILE A 152 -7.33 -18.60 -0.01
CA ILE A 152 -7.15 -19.85 0.73
C ILE A 152 -7.30 -19.57 2.23
N GLU A 153 -8.06 -20.40 2.94
CA GLU A 153 -8.15 -20.33 4.40
C GLU A 153 -6.89 -20.96 5.00
N ASP A 154 -6.00 -20.13 5.55
CA ASP A 154 -4.80 -20.58 6.25
C ASP A 154 -4.71 -20.05 7.69
N HIS A 155 -5.85 -19.56 8.21
CA HIS A 155 -6.03 -19.10 9.58
C HIS A 155 -5.17 -17.87 9.98
N LYS A 156 -4.57 -17.16 9.03
CA LYS A 156 -3.89 -15.90 9.27
C LYS A 156 -4.90 -14.77 9.52
N LEU A 157 -4.55 -13.83 10.36
CA LEU A 157 -5.37 -12.62 10.59
C LEU A 157 -5.31 -11.66 9.40
N CYS A 158 -4.13 -11.51 8.78
CA CYS A 158 -3.92 -10.71 7.60
C CYS A 158 -3.99 -11.52 6.32
N GLY A 159 -4.40 -10.85 5.25
CA GLY A 159 -4.21 -11.28 3.86
C GLY A 159 -3.14 -10.45 3.17
N GLY A 160 -3.20 -10.41 1.86
CA GLY A 160 -2.30 -9.61 1.02
C GLY A 160 -2.72 -8.14 0.90
N ILE A 161 -2.12 -7.46 -0.07
CA ILE A 161 -2.41 -6.05 -0.38
C ILE A 161 -3.82 -5.93 -0.94
N ALA A 162 -4.59 -5.01 -0.34
CA ALA A 162 -5.96 -4.67 -0.75
C ALA A 162 -6.04 -3.35 -1.54
N GLY A 163 -4.95 -2.60 -1.62
CA GLY A 163 -4.94 -1.30 -2.29
C GLY A 163 -3.78 -0.41 -1.88
N ALA A 164 -3.89 0.86 -2.24
CA ALA A 164 -2.92 1.88 -1.88
C ALA A 164 -3.59 3.23 -1.62
N LEU A 165 -2.96 4.05 -0.75
CA LEU A 165 -3.26 5.46 -0.58
C LEU A 165 -2.24 6.26 -1.41
N VAL A 166 -2.75 7.08 -2.32
CA VAL A 166 -1.95 7.82 -3.31
C VAL A 166 -2.20 9.31 -3.16
N GLY A 167 -1.18 10.03 -2.76
CA GLY A 167 -1.22 11.49 -2.73
C GLY A 167 -1.20 12.08 -4.13
N VAL A 168 -2.12 13.00 -4.42
CA VAL A 168 -2.29 13.61 -5.73
C VAL A 168 -2.34 15.13 -5.64
N ARG A 169 -1.98 15.80 -6.74
CA ARG A 169 -2.03 17.26 -6.84
C ARG A 169 -3.32 17.78 -7.50
N ASP A 170 -3.92 16.93 -8.31
CA ASP A 170 -5.12 17.24 -9.10
C ASP A 170 -6.05 16.03 -9.01
N MET A 171 -7.08 16.16 -8.20
CA MET A 171 -8.03 15.09 -7.93
C MET A 171 -8.81 14.71 -9.18
N GLU A 172 -9.33 15.69 -9.93
CA GLU A 172 -10.18 15.42 -11.09
C GLU A 172 -9.42 14.65 -12.18
N ARG A 173 -8.21 15.09 -12.47
CA ARG A 173 -7.33 14.42 -13.43
C ARG A 173 -6.97 13.00 -12.97
N SER A 174 -6.73 12.83 -11.68
CA SER A 174 -6.38 11.53 -11.11
C SER A 174 -7.56 10.58 -11.12
N VAL A 175 -8.74 11.03 -10.72
CA VAL A 175 -9.99 10.24 -10.77
C VAL A 175 -10.27 9.81 -12.21
N THR A 176 -10.19 10.73 -13.17
CA THR A 176 -10.37 10.42 -14.62
C THR A 176 -9.39 9.34 -15.07
N PHE A 177 -8.09 9.48 -14.74
CA PHE A 177 -7.09 8.50 -15.10
C PHE A 177 -7.39 7.10 -14.53
N TYR A 178 -7.65 7.00 -13.23
CA TYR A 178 -7.92 5.72 -12.61
C TYR A 178 -9.21 5.08 -13.11
N ARG A 179 -10.23 5.88 -13.41
CA ARG A 179 -11.50 5.35 -13.93
C ARG A 179 -11.40 4.92 -15.38
N GLU A 180 -10.91 5.77 -16.26
CA GLU A 180 -10.93 5.54 -17.72
C GLU A 180 -9.80 4.64 -18.21
N ILE A 181 -8.63 4.73 -17.58
CA ILE A 181 -7.43 3.97 -18.01
C ILE A 181 -7.24 2.72 -17.17
N MET A 182 -7.40 2.83 -15.83
CA MET A 182 -7.11 1.73 -14.92
C MET A 182 -8.37 0.90 -14.55
N GLY A 183 -9.55 1.33 -15.00
CA GLY A 183 -10.80 0.61 -14.82
C GLY A 183 -11.35 0.59 -13.37
N TYR A 184 -10.97 1.56 -12.54
CA TYR A 184 -11.54 1.76 -11.21
C TYR A 184 -12.80 2.63 -11.33
N ASP A 185 -13.86 2.09 -11.90
CA ASP A 185 -15.06 2.79 -12.36
C ASP A 185 -16.03 3.17 -11.23
N LYS A 186 -15.93 2.52 -10.06
CA LYS A 186 -16.80 2.73 -8.92
C LYS A 186 -16.19 3.70 -7.92
N ILE A 187 -16.84 4.84 -7.67
CA ILE A 187 -16.55 5.71 -6.53
C ILE A 187 -17.26 5.11 -5.30
N ILE A 188 -16.50 4.76 -4.26
CA ILE A 188 -17.00 4.24 -2.99
C ILE A 188 -17.35 5.39 -2.06
N TYR A 189 -16.45 6.38 -1.97
CA TYR A 189 -16.70 7.68 -1.35
C TYR A 189 -15.89 8.80 -2.03
N ASP A 190 -16.36 10.03 -1.87
CA ASP A 190 -15.68 11.28 -2.27
C ASP A 190 -15.99 12.32 -1.19
N ASP A 191 -15.09 12.45 -0.22
CA ASP A 191 -15.28 13.26 0.97
C ASP A 191 -14.22 14.34 1.11
N THR A 192 -14.63 15.47 1.68
CA THR A 192 -13.75 16.61 1.96
C THR A 192 -13.85 17.01 3.42
N GLY A 193 -12.73 17.05 4.11
CA GLY A 193 -12.70 17.42 5.53
C GLY A 193 -11.35 17.15 6.17
N THR A 194 -11.36 17.13 7.50
CA THR A 194 -10.28 16.62 8.35
C THR A 194 -10.69 15.23 8.84
N PHE A 195 -9.77 14.27 8.82
CA PHE A 195 -10.08 12.87 9.04
C PHE A 195 -9.32 12.30 10.24
N GLY A 196 -10.05 11.71 11.18
CA GLY A 196 -9.49 11.20 12.43
C GLY A 196 -8.77 9.85 12.31
N ASP A 197 -9.02 9.09 11.24
CA ASP A 197 -8.44 7.76 11.06
C ASP A 197 -6.91 7.77 10.87
N TRP A 198 -6.34 8.89 10.44
CA TRP A 198 -4.88 9.07 10.30
C TRP A 198 -4.27 10.06 11.31
N SER A 199 -4.92 10.27 12.46
CA SER A 199 -4.53 11.25 13.49
C SER A 199 -3.07 11.17 13.97
N VAL A 200 -2.42 10.01 13.83
CA VAL A 200 -1.01 9.80 14.19
C VAL A 200 -0.03 10.11 13.05
N MET A 201 -0.53 10.39 11.85
CA MET A 201 0.32 10.67 10.70
C MET A 201 0.67 12.16 10.60
N PRO A 202 1.86 12.51 10.07
CA PRO A 202 2.21 13.90 9.83
C PRO A 202 1.19 14.62 8.95
N ALA A 203 0.88 15.87 9.28
CA ALA A 203 -0.11 16.72 8.61
C ALA A 203 -1.57 16.25 8.68
N SER A 204 -1.90 15.32 9.57
CA SER A 204 -3.26 14.77 9.73
C SER A 204 -4.34 15.80 10.11
N GLY A 205 -3.95 16.92 10.72
CA GLY A 205 -4.88 18.01 11.11
C GLY A 205 -5.31 18.92 9.97
N GLU A 206 -4.74 18.80 8.77
CA GLU A 206 -5.10 19.61 7.61
C GLU A 206 -6.40 19.12 6.95
N ARG A 207 -6.92 19.91 6.01
CA ARG A 207 -8.09 19.54 5.20
C ARG A 207 -7.65 18.84 3.93
N TYR A 208 -8.37 17.75 3.61
CA TYR A 208 -8.13 16.90 2.45
C TYR A 208 -9.41 16.63 1.68
N ARG A 209 -9.28 16.36 0.38
CA ARG A 209 -10.28 15.60 -0.36
C ARG A 209 -9.76 14.18 -0.52
N ARG A 210 -10.61 13.21 -0.20
CA ARG A 210 -10.35 11.76 -0.29
C ARG A 210 -11.35 11.12 -1.22
N VAL A 211 -10.85 10.37 -2.19
CA VAL A 211 -11.70 9.61 -3.12
C VAL A 211 -11.26 8.17 -3.11
N LEU A 212 -12.14 7.27 -2.67
CA LEU A 212 -11.89 5.83 -2.72
C LEU A 212 -12.54 5.25 -3.97
N LEU A 213 -11.70 4.66 -4.82
CA LEU A 213 -12.09 4.05 -6.07
C LEU A 213 -11.98 2.52 -5.98
N GLY A 214 -12.99 1.83 -6.50
CA GLY A 214 -13.01 0.38 -6.66
C GLY A 214 -13.44 0.01 -8.08
N LYS A 215 -13.59 -1.29 -8.32
CA LYS A 215 -14.14 -1.82 -9.57
C LYS A 215 -15.56 -2.31 -9.32
N SER A 216 -16.49 -2.07 -10.26
CA SER A 216 -17.85 -2.57 -10.19
C SER A 216 -17.94 -4.06 -10.58
N GLY A 217 -17.05 -4.51 -11.46
CA GLY A 217 -16.96 -5.91 -11.90
C GLY A 217 -16.05 -6.76 -11.01
N MET A 218 -16.25 -8.08 -11.05
CA MET A 218 -15.29 -9.02 -10.46
C MET A 218 -13.97 -8.99 -11.23
N PRO A 219 -12.82 -9.11 -10.53
CA PRO A 219 -11.54 -9.22 -11.21
C PRO A 219 -11.53 -10.41 -12.18
N ASP A 220 -10.99 -10.19 -13.38
CA ASP A 220 -10.82 -11.20 -14.42
C ASP A 220 -9.34 -11.37 -14.76
N GLY A 221 -8.92 -12.57 -15.17
CA GLY A 221 -7.56 -12.93 -15.53
C GLY A 221 -6.98 -14.04 -14.66
N ALA A 222 -5.80 -14.54 -15.05
CA ALA A 222 -5.21 -15.77 -14.52
C ALA A 222 -4.99 -15.78 -13.00
N PHE A 223 -4.70 -14.63 -12.39
CA PHE A 223 -4.43 -14.52 -10.95
C PHE A 223 -5.54 -13.79 -10.19
N SER A 224 -6.69 -13.53 -10.82
CA SER A 224 -7.78 -12.76 -10.24
C SER A 224 -8.30 -13.35 -8.93
N GLY A 225 -8.36 -14.65 -8.80
CA GLY A 225 -8.77 -15.33 -7.57
C GLY A 225 -7.86 -15.02 -6.40
N LEU A 226 -6.53 -15.12 -6.59
CA LEU A 226 -5.53 -14.81 -5.55
C LEU A 226 -5.53 -13.30 -5.23
N LEU A 227 -5.44 -12.46 -6.25
CA LEU A 227 -5.29 -11.01 -6.08
C LEU A 227 -6.56 -10.36 -5.52
N GLY A 228 -7.73 -10.93 -5.82
CA GLY A 228 -9.03 -10.48 -5.34
C GLY A 228 -9.36 -9.05 -5.77
N THR A 229 -10.33 -8.46 -5.09
CA THR A 229 -10.70 -7.06 -5.30
C THR A 229 -9.75 -6.13 -4.55
N ASN A 230 -9.38 -5.02 -5.18
CA ASN A 230 -8.58 -3.98 -4.55
C ASN A 230 -9.14 -2.59 -4.84
N VAL A 231 -8.63 -1.61 -4.09
CA VAL A 231 -9.08 -0.22 -4.16
C VAL A 231 -7.89 0.72 -4.28
N ILE A 232 -8.11 1.88 -4.88
CA ILE A 232 -7.18 3.00 -4.86
C ILE A 232 -7.83 4.15 -4.11
N GLU A 233 -7.16 4.67 -3.11
CA GLU A 233 -7.58 5.86 -2.39
C GLU A 233 -6.72 7.05 -2.80
N LEU A 234 -7.34 8.03 -3.45
CA LEU A 234 -6.69 9.27 -3.84
C LEU A 234 -6.84 10.30 -2.72
N VAL A 235 -5.76 10.98 -2.37
CA VAL A 235 -5.73 11.96 -1.28
C VAL A 235 -5.09 13.24 -1.78
N GLN A 236 -5.85 14.34 -1.74
CA GLN A 236 -5.38 15.67 -2.12
C GLN A 236 -5.41 16.60 -0.91
N PRO A 237 -4.26 17.13 -0.42
CA PRO A 237 -4.27 18.22 0.55
C PRO A 237 -4.82 19.49 -0.09
N LEU A 238 -5.65 20.23 0.65
CA LEU A 238 -6.32 21.44 0.16
C LEU A 238 -5.62 22.73 0.61
N GLU A 239 -4.81 22.65 1.65
CA GLU A 239 -4.20 23.82 2.31
C GLU A 239 -2.68 23.94 2.07
N ARG A 240 -2.09 22.92 1.45
CA ARG A 240 -0.66 22.90 1.09
C ARG A 240 -0.41 22.27 -0.27
N THR A 241 0.73 22.57 -0.86
CA THR A 241 1.23 21.81 -2.01
C THR A 241 1.86 20.52 -1.51
N PRO A 242 1.39 19.33 -1.98
CA PRO A 242 1.99 18.06 -1.59
C PRO A 242 3.45 17.98 -2.03
N ALA A 243 4.32 17.53 -1.14
CA ALA A 243 5.71 17.31 -1.46
C ALA A 243 5.84 16.22 -2.57
N ARG A 244 6.79 16.43 -3.48
CA ARG A 244 7.15 15.41 -4.47
C ARG A 244 8.31 14.60 -3.92
N ARG A 245 8.07 13.33 -3.72
CA ARG A 245 9.16 12.41 -3.38
C ARG A 245 10.02 12.16 -4.62
N ARG A 246 11.30 12.28 -4.46
CA ARG A 246 12.30 11.94 -5.47
C ARG A 246 13.13 10.76 -4.99
#